data_62aeb1bda5d3694ccaaa8c410fffc75b
#
_entry.id   62aeb1bda5d3694ccaaa8c410fffc75b
#
_cell.length_a   1.000
_cell.length_b   1.000
_cell.length_c   1.000
_cell.angle_alpha   90.00
_cell.angle_beta   90.00
_cell.angle_gamma   90.00
#
_symmetry.space_group_name_H-M   'P 1'
#
loop_
_entity.id
_entity.type
_entity.pdbx_description
1 polymer ?
#
loop_
_entity_poly.entity_id
_entity_poly.type
_entity_poly.pdbx_seq_one_letter_code
_entity_poly.pdbx_strand_id
1 'polypeptide(L)'
;MKHHFGDFLDRTGDYWTTIPNRERFAFIADFEIVNKDEVKILTISKTQDKNHWEQIFDCPNLEEITLHDPTKEQVQAIRRLTNIKRLRVTFFRATDIEFIGDLHNLEELILEYVSGFTDLTPLLKLTKLKSIHFENLRRVSNFDGLRGLDSLRYLHIDGTVDWNQPIENFDFLKGLPNLEVFSLGFIINKTEFPAFLPILHLKKLKKIK
;
A
#
# COMPACT_ATOMS: atom_id res chain seq x y z
N MET A 1 19.92 6.90 12.77
CA MET A 1 18.93 7.83 13.37
C MET A 1 17.56 7.19 13.33
N LYS A 2 16.79 7.25 14.40
CA LYS A 2 15.39 6.78 14.40
C LYS A 2 14.48 7.89 13.95
N HIS A 3 13.52 7.58 13.12
CA HIS A 3 12.64 8.56 12.51
C HIS A 3 11.21 8.04 12.39
N HIS A 4 10.23 8.90 12.65
CA HIS A 4 8.83 8.62 12.33
C HIS A 4 8.59 8.93 10.88
N PHE A 5 7.93 8.03 10.20
CA PHE A 5 7.64 8.24 8.80
C PHE A 5 6.28 7.68 8.41
N GLY A 6 5.35 8.60 8.16
CA GLY A 6 4.01 8.29 7.69
C GLY A 6 3.08 7.66 8.74
N ASP A 7 1.92 7.34 8.28
CA ASP A 7 0.89 6.64 9.03
C ASP A 7 0.89 5.17 8.67
N PHE A 8 0.27 4.34 9.47
CA PHE A 8 0.02 2.95 9.14
C PHE A 8 -1.42 2.58 9.48
N LEU A 9 -1.89 1.52 8.85
CA LEU A 9 -3.21 0.99 9.10
C LEU A 9 -3.14 -0.01 10.26
N ASP A 10 -4.10 0.08 11.16
CA ASP A 10 -4.22 -0.86 12.28
C ASP A 10 -5.67 -1.20 12.53
N ARG A 11 -5.89 -2.34 13.16
CA ARG A 11 -7.22 -2.80 13.52
C ARG A 11 -7.53 -2.44 14.96
N THR A 12 -8.52 -1.58 15.15
CA THR A 12 -9.01 -1.21 16.47
C THR A 12 -10.39 -1.81 16.68
N GLY A 13 -10.49 -2.80 17.58
CA GLY A 13 -11.74 -3.50 17.79
C GLY A 13 -12.19 -4.25 16.52
N ASP A 14 -13.35 -3.90 16.00
CA ASP A 14 -13.98 -4.56 14.86
C ASP A 14 -13.68 -3.92 13.50
N TYR A 15 -12.88 -2.87 13.41
CA TYR A 15 -12.58 -2.18 12.16
C TYR A 15 -11.16 -1.66 12.09
N TRP A 16 -10.69 -1.46 10.87
CA TRP A 16 -9.40 -0.86 10.58
C TRP A 16 -9.44 0.66 10.73
N THR A 17 -8.36 1.23 11.20
CA THR A 17 -8.15 2.67 11.29
C THR A 17 -6.73 3.02 10.89
N THR A 18 -6.52 4.27 10.50
CA THR A 18 -5.17 4.81 10.30
C THR A 18 -4.67 5.35 11.63
N ILE A 19 -3.52 4.86 12.07
CA ILE A 19 -2.85 5.31 13.28
C ILE A 19 -1.66 6.16 12.87
N PRO A 20 -1.57 7.42 13.36
CA PRO A 20 -0.39 8.24 13.12
C PRO A 20 0.86 7.54 13.64
N ASN A 21 1.89 7.45 12.80
CA ASN A 21 3.13 6.73 13.10
C ASN A 21 4.04 7.51 14.08
N ARG A 22 3.47 8.17 15.07
CA ARG A 22 4.20 9.03 16.03
C ARG A 22 4.97 8.24 17.07
N GLU A 23 4.44 7.09 17.46
CA GLU A 23 5.01 6.21 18.49
C GLU A 23 5.96 5.16 17.91
N ARG A 24 6.05 5.08 16.59
CA ARG A 24 6.85 4.08 15.89
C ARG A 24 8.12 4.69 15.34
N PHE A 25 9.24 4.01 15.52
CA PHE A 25 10.54 4.46 15.03
C PHE A 25 10.97 3.63 13.83
N ALA A 26 11.21 4.29 12.72
CA ALA A 26 11.84 3.72 11.55
C ALA A 26 13.33 4.07 11.53
N PHE A 27 14.16 3.13 11.15
CA PHE A 27 15.54 3.41 10.75
C PHE A 27 15.55 4.03 9.35
N ILE A 28 16.52 4.87 9.08
CA ILE A 28 16.71 5.46 7.76
C ILE A 28 17.92 4.80 7.11
N ALA A 29 17.74 4.20 5.95
CA ALA A 29 18.78 3.46 5.25
C ALA A 29 19.90 4.35 4.66
N ASP A 30 19.72 5.68 4.68
CA ASP A 30 20.73 6.63 4.23
C ASP A 30 21.92 6.72 5.19
N PHE A 31 21.81 6.14 6.38
CA PHE A 31 22.83 6.12 7.42
C PHE A 31 23.21 4.69 7.78
N GLU A 32 24.43 4.51 8.26
CA GLU A 32 24.89 3.22 8.76
C GLU A 32 23.99 2.73 9.92
N ILE A 33 23.56 1.48 9.81
CA ILE A 33 22.78 0.80 10.84
C ILE A 33 23.68 -0.17 11.59
N VAL A 34 24.02 0.16 12.83
CA VAL A 34 24.94 -0.62 13.65
C VAL A 34 24.27 -1.93 14.14
N ASN A 35 23.05 -1.84 14.68
CA ASN A 35 22.32 -2.98 15.24
C ASN A 35 21.26 -3.48 14.28
N LYS A 36 21.64 -4.22 13.26
CA LYS A 36 20.75 -4.71 12.20
C LYS A 36 19.66 -5.65 12.71
N ASP A 37 19.93 -6.39 13.78
CA ASP A 37 18.96 -7.30 14.43
C ASP A 37 17.80 -6.57 15.12
N GLU A 38 17.95 -5.29 15.44
CA GLU A 38 16.90 -4.48 16.06
C GLU A 38 15.96 -3.83 15.02
N VAL A 39 16.33 -3.87 13.74
CA VAL A 39 15.58 -3.19 12.67
C VAL A 39 14.33 -3.97 12.31
N LYS A 40 13.18 -3.42 12.68
CA LYS A 40 11.86 -3.92 12.25
C LYS A 40 11.19 -3.03 11.23
N ILE A 41 11.45 -1.73 11.28
CA ILE A 41 10.84 -0.71 10.43
C ILE A 41 11.95 0.13 9.83
N LEU A 42 11.92 0.30 8.51
CA LEU A 42 12.96 1.01 7.80
C LEU A 42 12.37 1.89 6.69
N THR A 43 12.96 3.06 6.51
CA THR A 43 12.69 3.96 5.40
C THR A 43 13.88 4.00 4.45
N ILE A 44 13.60 3.85 3.17
CA ILE A 44 14.54 4.09 2.08
C ILE A 44 14.08 5.33 1.33
N SER A 45 14.96 6.28 1.13
CA SER A 45 14.73 7.43 0.27
C SER A 45 15.70 7.43 -0.91
N LYS A 46 15.41 8.28 -1.89
CA LYS A 46 16.33 8.53 -2.99
C LYS A 46 17.55 9.25 -2.45
N THR A 47 18.59 8.50 -2.19
CA THR A 47 19.87 9.04 -1.69
C THR A 47 20.89 9.13 -2.81
N GLN A 48 21.83 10.08 -2.69
CA GLN A 48 22.97 10.19 -3.60
C GLN A 48 24.05 9.16 -3.28
N ASP A 49 24.09 8.66 -2.05
CA ASP A 49 25.03 7.62 -1.63
C ASP A 49 24.40 6.23 -1.82
N LYS A 50 24.85 5.55 -2.88
CA LYS A 50 24.30 4.26 -3.31
C LYS A 50 24.62 3.10 -2.35
N ASN A 51 25.58 3.26 -1.43
CA ASN A 51 26.13 2.11 -0.71
C ASN A 51 25.39 1.79 0.60
N HIS A 52 24.57 2.70 1.13
CA HIS A 52 24.00 2.53 2.45
C HIS A 52 22.64 1.79 2.44
N TRP A 53 21.80 1.98 1.43
CA TRP A 53 20.46 1.37 1.45
C TRP A 53 20.49 -0.16 1.31
N GLU A 54 21.51 -0.76 0.72
CA GLU A 54 21.62 -2.22 0.56
C GLU A 54 21.80 -2.97 1.88
N GLN A 55 22.18 -2.28 2.95
CA GLN A 55 22.24 -2.88 4.30
C GLN A 55 20.91 -3.43 4.81
N ILE A 56 19.79 -3.08 4.17
CA ILE A 56 18.46 -3.63 4.47
C ILE A 56 18.42 -5.16 4.37
N PHE A 57 19.23 -5.73 3.47
CA PHE A 57 19.28 -7.18 3.28
C PHE A 57 19.98 -7.91 4.41
N ASP A 58 20.69 -7.20 5.26
CA ASP A 58 21.34 -7.71 6.45
C ASP A 58 20.47 -7.54 7.71
N CYS A 59 19.24 -7.04 7.60
CA CYS A 59 18.31 -6.82 8.70
C CYS A 59 17.33 -8.00 8.81
N PRO A 60 17.61 -9.04 9.60
CA PRO A 60 16.85 -10.29 9.59
C PRO A 60 15.43 -10.16 10.13
N ASN A 61 15.19 -9.13 10.97
CA ASN A 61 13.90 -8.88 11.62
C ASN A 61 13.09 -7.78 10.95
N LEU A 62 13.47 -7.38 9.73
CA LEU A 62 12.77 -6.32 8.98
C LEU A 62 11.40 -6.82 8.50
N GLU A 63 10.34 -6.14 8.95
CA GLU A 63 8.94 -6.47 8.62
C GLU A 63 8.22 -5.36 7.87
N GLU A 64 8.71 -4.12 7.97
CA GLU A 64 8.05 -2.95 7.43
C GLU A 64 9.01 -2.02 6.70
N ILE A 65 8.68 -1.64 5.47
CA ILE A 65 9.47 -0.74 4.64
C ILE A 65 8.61 0.39 4.11
N THR A 66 9.15 1.60 4.19
CA THR A 66 8.71 2.75 3.41
C THR A 66 9.74 3.08 2.34
N LEU A 67 9.29 3.14 1.08
CA LEU A 67 10.06 3.67 -0.04
C LEU A 67 9.55 5.08 -0.34
N HIS A 68 10.38 6.09 -0.10
CA HIS A 68 10.05 7.49 -0.35
C HIS A 68 10.86 8.05 -1.52
N ASP A 69 10.19 8.45 -2.60
CA ASP A 69 10.84 8.86 -3.88
C ASP A 69 11.97 7.88 -4.27
N PRO A 70 11.71 6.56 -4.34
CA PRO A 70 12.76 5.57 -4.53
C PRO A 70 13.31 5.59 -5.96
N THR A 71 14.53 5.07 -6.12
CA THR A 71 15.05 4.72 -7.44
C THR A 71 14.41 3.42 -7.94
N LYS A 72 14.47 3.19 -9.26
CA LYS A 72 14.01 1.92 -9.85
C LYS A 72 14.78 0.71 -9.31
N GLU A 73 16.06 0.89 -9.04
CA GLU A 73 16.93 -0.15 -8.49
C GLU A 73 16.47 -0.57 -7.10
N GLN A 74 16.21 0.41 -6.20
CA GLN A 74 15.68 0.16 -4.87
C GLN A 74 14.36 -0.61 -4.91
N VAL A 75 13.43 -0.18 -5.77
CA VAL A 75 12.14 -0.84 -5.96
C VAL A 75 12.28 -2.28 -6.45
N GLN A 76 13.18 -2.54 -7.40
CA GLN A 76 13.41 -3.91 -7.87
C GLN A 76 14.10 -4.79 -6.81
N ALA A 77 14.97 -4.20 -6.02
CA ALA A 77 15.73 -4.94 -5.03
C ALA A 77 14.88 -5.45 -3.86
N ILE A 78 13.82 -4.73 -3.46
CA ILE A 78 12.95 -5.18 -2.35
C ILE A 78 12.22 -6.50 -2.62
N ARG A 79 12.10 -6.94 -3.87
CA ARG A 79 11.56 -8.26 -4.23
C ARG A 79 12.26 -9.42 -3.50
N ARG A 80 13.50 -9.18 -3.06
CA ARG A 80 14.30 -10.15 -2.30
C ARG A 80 13.89 -10.27 -0.83
N LEU A 81 13.07 -9.34 -0.32
CA LEU A 81 12.70 -9.24 1.09
C LEU A 81 11.40 -10.02 1.35
N THR A 82 11.52 -11.33 1.53
CA THR A 82 10.38 -12.23 1.66
C THR A 82 9.61 -12.09 2.98
N ASN A 83 10.18 -11.46 4.00
CA ASN A 83 9.58 -11.32 5.34
C ASN A 83 8.75 -10.04 5.52
N ILE A 84 8.68 -9.18 4.50
CA ILE A 84 7.96 -7.92 4.60
C ILE A 84 6.46 -8.17 4.73
N LYS A 85 5.88 -7.58 5.78
CA LYS A 85 4.44 -7.60 6.07
C LYS A 85 3.76 -6.28 5.71
N ARG A 86 4.50 -5.18 5.73
CA ARG A 86 3.99 -3.84 5.45
C ARG A 86 4.88 -3.12 4.45
N LEU A 87 4.28 -2.61 3.38
CA LEU A 87 4.96 -1.81 2.36
C LEU A 87 4.22 -0.50 2.15
N ARG A 88 4.95 0.60 2.24
CA ARG A 88 4.51 1.91 1.78
C ARG A 88 5.42 2.40 0.67
N VAL A 89 4.84 2.85 -0.43
CA VAL A 89 5.57 3.48 -1.55
C VAL A 89 4.99 4.85 -1.80
N THR A 90 5.84 5.87 -1.81
CA THR A 90 5.41 7.25 -2.05
C THR A 90 6.24 7.91 -3.14
N PHE A 91 5.59 8.76 -3.95
CA PHE A 91 6.23 9.58 -5.00
C PHE A 91 7.05 8.77 -6.01
N PHE A 92 6.47 7.71 -6.56
CA PHE A 92 7.18 6.85 -7.50
C PHE A 92 6.44 6.73 -8.83
N ARG A 93 7.20 6.69 -9.93
CA ARG A 93 6.66 6.38 -11.25
C ARG A 93 7.12 5.01 -11.72
N ALA A 94 6.16 4.07 -11.73
CA ALA A 94 6.36 2.69 -12.15
C ALA A 94 5.66 2.43 -13.50
N THR A 95 6.21 1.54 -14.32
CA THR A 95 5.52 1.00 -15.50
C THR A 95 4.51 -0.08 -15.14
N ASP A 96 4.77 -0.77 -14.06
CA ASP A 96 3.97 -1.84 -13.48
C ASP A 96 4.21 -1.93 -11.97
N ILE A 97 3.47 -2.79 -11.30
CA ILE A 97 3.60 -3.09 -9.87
C ILE A 97 3.94 -4.56 -9.58
N GLU A 98 4.55 -5.24 -10.55
CA GLU A 98 4.95 -6.65 -10.42
C GLU A 98 5.87 -6.91 -9.23
N PHE A 99 6.72 -5.94 -8.88
CA PHE A 99 7.61 -6.04 -7.73
C PHE A 99 6.86 -6.22 -6.40
N ILE A 100 5.62 -5.72 -6.28
CA ILE A 100 4.80 -5.89 -5.08
C ILE A 100 4.29 -7.34 -5.02
N GLY A 101 3.91 -7.91 -6.15
CA GLY A 101 3.38 -9.27 -6.25
C GLY A 101 4.33 -10.36 -5.77
N ASP A 102 5.64 -10.08 -5.66
CA ASP A 102 6.64 -11.03 -5.17
C ASP A 102 6.76 -11.03 -3.63
N LEU A 103 6.16 -10.04 -2.95
CA LEU A 103 6.17 -9.92 -1.50
C LEU A 103 5.04 -10.77 -0.85
N HIS A 104 5.11 -12.08 -0.98
CA HIS A 104 4.02 -13.01 -0.62
C HIS A 104 3.58 -12.99 0.85
N ASN A 105 4.36 -12.39 1.75
CA ASN A 105 3.98 -12.21 3.15
C ASN A 105 3.33 -10.86 3.43
N LEU A 106 3.12 -10.03 2.41
CA LEU A 106 2.55 -8.70 2.58
C LEU A 106 1.11 -8.78 3.11
N GLU A 107 0.86 -8.06 4.19
CA GLU A 107 -0.44 -7.93 4.84
C GLU A 107 -1.06 -6.54 4.65
N GLU A 108 -0.21 -5.51 4.52
CA GLU A 108 -0.64 -4.12 4.33
C GLU A 108 0.15 -3.43 3.24
N LEU A 109 -0.56 -2.75 2.35
CA LEU A 109 -0.01 -1.99 1.22
C LEU A 109 -0.53 -0.56 1.22
N ILE A 110 0.38 0.39 1.15
CA ILE A 110 0.08 1.81 0.96
C ILE A 110 0.80 2.31 -0.28
N LEU A 111 0.05 2.83 -1.24
CA LEU A 111 0.58 3.49 -2.44
C LEU A 111 0.07 4.92 -2.48
N GLU A 112 0.97 5.89 -2.35
CA GLU A 112 0.65 7.32 -2.36
C GLU A 112 1.46 8.04 -3.44
N TYR A 113 0.78 8.78 -4.32
CA TYR A 113 1.43 9.49 -5.43
C TYR A 113 2.25 8.55 -6.32
N VAL A 114 1.79 7.31 -6.48
CA VAL A 114 2.40 6.32 -7.38
C VAL A 114 1.68 6.35 -8.72
N SER A 115 2.43 6.42 -9.81
CA SER A 115 1.86 6.62 -11.14
C SER A 115 2.56 5.81 -12.21
N GLY A 116 1.97 5.77 -13.41
CA GLY A 116 2.59 5.19 -14.61
C GLY A 116 2.05 3.82 -15.00
N PHE A 117 1.37 3.12 -14.10
CA PHE A 117 0.70 1.85 -14.34
C PHE A 117 -0.83 2.02 -14.34
N THR A 118 -1.53 1.02 -14.83
CA THR A 118 -3.00 0.94 -14.85
C THR A 118 -3.51 -0.39 -14.31
N ASP A 119 -2.66 -1.43 -14.31
CA ASP A 119 -3.01 -2.80 -13.94
C ASP A 119 -2.71 -3.06 -12.46
N LEU A 120 -3.73 -3.54 -11.74
CA LEU A 120 -3.66 -3.93 -10.33
C LEU A 120 -3.62 -5.46 -10.15
N THR A 121 -3.70 -6.25 -11.23
CA THR A 121 -3.72 -7.72 -11.15
C THR A 121 -2.51 -8.36 -10.47
N PRO A 122 -1.30 -7.77 -10.47
CA PRO A 122 -0.19 -8.31 -9.69
C PRO A 122 -0.48 -8.47 -8.19
N LEU A 123 -1.43 -7.68 -7.64
CA LEU A 123 -1.83 -7.79 -6.23
C LEU A 123 -2.56 -9.10 -5.91
N LEU A 124 -3.15 -9.79 -6.91
CA LEU A 124 -3.82 -11.08 -6.71
C LEU A 124 -2.86 -12.20 -6.25
N LYS A 125 -1.55 -12.02 -6.42
CA LYS A 125 -0.54 -12.94 -5.91
C LYS A 125 -0.42 -12.89 -4.37
N LEU A 126 -0.97 -11.84 -3.73
CA LEU A 126 -0.80 -11.53 -2.31
C LEU A 126 -1.95 -12.10 -1.45
N THR A 127 -1.93 -13.40 -1.23
CA THR A 127 -3.01 -14.11 -0.51
C THR A 127 -3.16 -13.73 0.97
N LYS A 128 -2.19 -13.00 1.54
CA LYS A 128 -2.21 -12.51 2.92
C LYS A 128 -2.60 -11.05 3.04
N LEU A 129 -2.81 -10.34 1.93
CA LEU A 129 -3.05 -8.91 1.91
C LEU A 129 -4.43 -8.57 2.51
N LYS A 130 -4.43 -7.92 3.66
CA LYS A 130 -5.62 -7.57 4.44
C LYS A 130 -6.06 -6.12 4.26
N SER A 131 -5.09 -5.25 3.97
CA SER A 131 -5.31 -3.81 3.95
C SER A 131 -4.64 -3.16 2.76
N ILE A 132 -5.39 -2.34 2.04
CA ILE A 132 -4.91 -1.51 0.94
C ILE A 132 -5.33 -0.06 1.17
N HIS A 133 -4.37 0.84 1.04
CA HIS A 133 -4.58 2.28 0.98
C HIS A 133 -3.98 2.82 -0.32
N PHE A 134 -4.82 3.37 -1.16
CA PHE A 134 -4.42 4.07 -2.38
C PHE A 134 -4.73 5.56 -2.26
N GLU A 135 -3.75 6.40 -2.52
CA GLU A 135 -3.91 7.84 -2.60
C GLU A 135 -3.24 8.37 -3.86
N ASN A 136 -4.00 9.11 -4.66
CA ASN A 136 -3.49 9.77 -5.85
C ASN A 136 -2.77 8.83 -6.82
N LEU A 137 -3.43 7.72 -7.20
CA LEU A 137 -2.92 6.80 -8.22
C LEU A 137 -3.26 7.32 -9.61
N ARG A 138 -2.43 8.22 -10.11
CA ARG A 138 -2.63 8.77 -11.46
C ARG A 138 -2.53 7.66 -12.51
N ARG A 139 -3.50 7.60 -13.42
CA ARG A 139 -3.73 6.64 -14.48
C ARG A 139 -4.49 5.36 -14.09
N VAL A 140 -4.68 5.09 -12.82
CA VAL A 140 -5.58 4.02 -12.38
C VAL A 140 -6.99 4.61 -12.28
N SER A 141 -7.93 4.07 -13.03
CA SER A 141 -9.37 4.37 -12.94
C SER A 141 -10.20 3.10 -12.89
N ASN A 142 -9.65 2.01 -13.40
CA ASN A 142 -10.22 0.67 -13.32
C ASN A 142 -9.60 -0.10 -12.16
N PHE A 143 -10.44 -0.53 -11.23
CA PHE A 143 -10.04 -1.28 -10.04
C PHE A 143 -10.40 -2.78 -10.12
N ASP A 144 -10.81 -3.28 -11.28
CA ASP A 144 -11.18 -4.68 -11.48
C ASP A 144 -10.05 -5.66 -11.17
N GLY A 145 -8.78 -5.22 -11.27
CA GLY A 145 -7.63 -6.00 -10.84
C GLY A 145 -7.59 -6.36 -9.35
N LEU A 146 -8.50 -5.80 -8.53
CA LEU A 146 -8.67 -6.19 -7.12
C LEU A 146 -9.65 -7.35 -6.93
N ARG A 147 -10.41 -7.75 -7.96
CA ARG A 147 -11.41 -8.82 -7.85
C ARG A 147 -10.73 -10.16 -7.57
N GLY A 148 -11.13 -10.81 -6.50
CA GLY A 148 -10.54 -12.09 -6.08
C GLY A 148 -9.51 -11.95 -4.95
N LEU A 149 -9.27 -10.73 -4.42
CA LEU A 149 -8.53 -10.55 -3.19
C LEU A 149 -9.37 -10.95 -1.97
N ASP A 150 -9.56 -12.25 -1.78
CA ASP A 150 -10.41 -12.79 -0.72
C ASP A 150 -9.88 -12.50 0.70
N SER A 151 -8.58 -12.23 0.82
CA SER A 151 -7.97 -11.84 2.10
C SER A 151 -8.27 -10.41 2.52
N LEU A 152 -8.70 -9.53 1.58
CA LEU A 152 -8.85 -8.11 1.84
C LEU A 152 -9.99 -7.81 2.83
N ARG A 153 -9.70 -6.96 3.81
CA ARG A 153 -10.60 -6.51 4.89
C ARG A 153 -10.82 -5.01 4.87
N TYR A 154 -9.81 -4.26 4.49
CA TYR A 154 -9.82 -2.81 4.42
C TYR A 154 -9.39 -2.34 3.03
N LEU A 155 -10.19 -1.45 2.45
CA LEU A 155 -9.85 -0.78 1.20
C LEU A 155 -10.13 0.72 1.33
N HIS A 156 -9.12 1.53 1.13
CA HIS A 156 -9.20 2.98 1.04
C HIS A 156 -8.73 3.43 -0.33
N ILE A 157 -9.55 4.25 -0.99
CA ILE A 157 -9.21 4.87 -2.28
C ILE A 157 -9.45 6.36 -2.15
N ASP A 158 -8.39 7.15 -2.32
CA ASP A 158 -8.44 8.59 -2.14
C ASP A 158 -7.75 9.33 -3.29
N GLY A 159 -8.24 10.53 -3.54
CA GLY A 159 -7.52 11.56 -4.27
C GLY A 159 -6.78 12.49 -3.33
N THR A 160 -6.74 13.76 -3.71
CA THR A 160 -6.21 14.86 -2.90
C THR A 160 -7.06 16.10 -3.10
N VAL A 161 -6.82 17.13 -2.30
CA VAL A 161 -7.52 18.44 -2.46
C VAL A 161 -7.37 18.98 -3.89
N ASP A 162 -6.21 18.75 -4.52
CA ASP A 162 -5.90 19.27 -5.86
C ASP A 162 -6.23 18.30 -7.00
N TRP A 163 -6.54 17.05 -6.68
CA TRP A 163 -6.78 16.03 -7.71
C TRP A 163 -7.69 14.91 -7.20
N ASN A 164 -8.81 14.72 -7.87
CA ASN A 164 -9.76 13.67 -7.55
C ASN A 164 -9.39 12.36 -8.24
N GLN A 165 -9.39 11.25 -7.49
CA GLN A 165 -9.15 9.92 -8.01
C GLN A 165 -10.32 9.48 -8.90
N PRO A 166 -10.11 9.22 -10.20
CA PRO A 166 -11.18 8.70 -11.05
C PRO A 166 -11.47 7.23 -10.74
N ILE A 167 -12.75 6.88 -10.71
CA ILE A 167 -13.21 5.49 -10.59
C ILE A 167 -14.21 5.24 -11.73
N GLU A 168 -13.91 4.27 -12.59
CA GLU A 168 -14.77 3.95 -13.75
C GLU A 168 -16.10 3.36 -13.31
N ASN A 169 -16.05 2.42 -12.37
CA ASN A 169 -17.20 1.78 -11.76
C ASN A 169 -16.83 1.10 -10.45
N PHE A 170 -17.81 0.69 -9.67
CA PHE A 170 -17.63 -0.02 -8.40
C PHE A 170 -17.85 -1.53 -8.50
N ASP A 171 -17.91 -2.09 -9.70
CA ASP A 171 -18.17 -3.53 -9.90
C ASP A 171 -17.08 -4.43 -9.32
N PHE A 172 -15.86 -3.93 -9.15
CA PHE A 172 -14.78 -4.65 -8.49
C PHE A 172 -15.14 -5.07 -7.05
N LEU A 173 -16.01 -4.32 -6.36
CA LEU A 173 -16.47 -4.65 -5.00
C LEU A 173 -17.17 -6.01 -4.93
N LYS A 174 -17.84 -6.44 -6.01
CA LYS A 174 -18.49 -7.76 -6.07
C LYS A 174 -17.50 -8.92 -5.89
N GLY A 175 -16.24 -8.68 -6.19
CA GLY A 175 -15.13 -9.64 -6.06
C GLY A 175 -14.34 -9.54 -4.76
N LEU A 176 -14.84 -8.81 -3.73
CA LEU A 176 -14.18 -8.62 -2.43
C LEU A 176 -15.05 -9.11 -1.28
N PRO A 177 -15.32 -10.44 -1.17
CA PRO A 177 -16.35 -11.00 -0.31
C PRO A 177 -16.11 -10.77 1.18
N ASN A 178 -14.90 -10.50 1.56
CA ASN A 178 -14.49 -10.37 2.96
C ASN A 178 -14.17 -8.92 3.38
N LEU A 179 -14.50 -7.94 2.55
CA LEU A 179 -14.26 -6.53 2.86
C LEU A 179 -15.12 -6.09 4.06
N GLU A 180 -14.46 -5.53 5.07
CA GLU A 180 -15.07 -5.05 6.32
C GLU A 180 -15.21 -3.53 6.35
N VAL A 181 -14.24 -2.81 5.77
CA VAL A 181 -14.24 -1.35 5.71
C VAL A 181 -13.94 -0.89 4.29
N PHE A 182 -14.79 -0.03 3.77
CA PHE A 182 -14.59 0.65 2.50
C PHE A 182 -14.59 2.15 2.72
N SER A 183 -13.51 2.81 2.32
CA SER A 183 -13.32 4.25 2.51
C SER A 183 -13.01 4.92 1.17
N LEU A 184 -13.65 6.05 0.93
CA LEU A 184 -13.48 6.87 -0.27
C LEU A 184 -13.26 8.33 0.12
N GLY A 185 -12.31 8.99 -0.54
CA GLY A 185 -12.10 10.43 -0.42
C GLY A 185 -11.71 11.03 -1.76
N PHE A 186 -12.09 12.28 -2.03
CA PHE A 186 -11.72 13.02 -3.22
C PHE A 186 -11.76 12.21 -4.52
N ILE A 187 -12.91 11.56 -4.81
CA ILE A 187 -13.11 10.74 -6.01
C ILE A 187 -13.94 11.44 -7.08
N ILE A 188 -13.75 11.03 -8.35
CA ILE A 188 -14.68 11.27 -9.44
C ILE A 188 -15.21 9.92 -9.92
N ASN A 189 -16.47 9.65 -9.68
CA ASN A 189 -17.15 8.47 -10.21
C ASN A 189 -17.67 8.74 -11.63
N LYS A 190 -17.35 7.84 -12.54
CA LYS A 190 -17.80 7.92 -13.96
C LYS A 190 -19.06 7.11 -14.25
N THR A 191 -19.55 6.35 -13.29
CA THR A 191 -20.76 5.52 -13.44
C THR A 191 -22.01 6.37 -13.22
N GLU A 192 -23.01 6.19 -14.07
CA GLU A 192 -24.33 6.76 -13.85
C GLU A 192 -25.00 6.14 -12.61
N PHE A 193 -25.98 6.87 -12.06
CA PHE A 193 -26.79 6.37 -10.94
C PHE A 193 -27.54 5.09 -11.37
N PRO A 194 -27.57 4.04 -10.50
CA PRO A 194 -27.07 3.95 -9.12
C PRO A 194 -25.67 3.29 -9.01
N ALA A 195 -24.62 4.12 -8.96
CA ALA A 195 -23.23 3.70 -9.00
C ALA A 195 -22.82 2.74 -7.86
N PHE A 196 -23.40 2.92 -6.67
CA PHE A 196 -22.98 2.20 -5.46
C PHE A 196 -23.72 0.87 -5.20
N LEU A 197 -24.57 0.42 -6.09
CA LEU A 197 -25.25 -0.89 -5.94
C LEU A 197 -24.30 -2.07 -5.66
N PRO A 198 -23.08 -2.13 -6.22
CA PRO A 198 -22.17 -3.21 -5.91
C PRO A 198 -21.83 -3.37 -4.42
N ILE A 199 -21.95 -2.31 -3.60
CA ILE A 199 -21.74 -2.37 -2.15
C ILE A 199 -22.68 -3.38 -1.48
N LEU A 200 -23.89 -3.59 -1.99
CA LEU A 200 -24.85 -4.54 -1.44
C LEU A 200 -24.37 -6.01 -1.47
N HIS A 201 -23.36 -6.31 -2.27
CA HIS A 201 -22.72 -7.63 -2.31
C HIS A 201 -21.75 -7.88 -1.15
N LEU A 202 -21.33 -6.82 -0.43
CA LEU A 202 -20.34 -6.90 0.64
C LEU A 202 -20.98 -7.37 1.96
N LYS A 203 -21.12 -8.69 2.13
CA LYS A 203 -21.82 -9.29 3.30
C LYS A 203 -21.13 -9.04 4.64
N LYS A 204 -19.82 -8.75 4.64
CA LYS A 204 -19.03 -8.50 5.85
C LYS A 204 -18.76 -7.02 6.10
N LEU A 205 -19.30 -6.15 5.27
CA LEU A 205 -19.07 -4.70 5.40
C LEU A 205 -19.66 -4.19 6.72
N LYS A 206 -18.82 -3.53 7.50
CA LYS A 206 -19.15 -2.94 8.81
C LYS A 206 -19.15 -1.42 8.77
N LYS A 207 -18.31 -0.85 7.90
CA LYS A 207 -18.09 0.60 7.86
C LYS A 207 -17.85 1.09 6.45
N ILE A 208 -18.51 2.22 6.13
CA ILE A 208 -18.23 3.06 4.96
C ILE A 208 -17.79 4.42 5.48
N LYS A 209 -16.74 4.96 4.91
CA LYS A 209 -16.22 6.31 5.25
C LYS A 209 -16.22 7.18 4.01
#